data_9d7492d494c75f81c5108398ac5bcb48
#
_entry.id   9d7492d494c75f81c5108398ac5bcb48
#
_cell.length_a   1.000
_cell.length_b   1.000
_cell.length_c   1.000
_cell.angle_alpha   90.00
_cell.angle_beta   90.00
_cell.angle_gamma   90.00
#
_symmetry.space_group_name_H-M   'P 1'
#
loop_
_entity.id
_entity.type
_entity.pdbx_description
1 polymer ?
#
loop_
_entity_poly.entity_id
_entity_poly.type
_entity_poly.pdbx_seq_one_letter_code
_entity_poly.pdbx_strand_id
1 'polypeptide(L)'
;GDDNRAIEDFNFVLEMEPDNMMATFNRGLLRAQTGDYRGAIEDYTTVINQYPNFLAGYYQRAEARKKIGDRKGAEADEFKVMKAQLDRQNGVSKNDVAQNDQNKEDDNEEDEGKTRKKSDKNMNNYRKIVIADDSEQERQYKSDYRGRVQDRNVTIKPEPLFALTYYEKMSDVKRSVNYHTFIDELNQSGIFPKRLRITNMEAPLTEEQVKFHFALIDAHTSAIVEDEKSAAKRFARALDFYLVQDFASSMDDLTQAILLDDKFFPAYFMRSLVRCKQLEYQKAEEAANAKQGGDGSKEIGVIDYDVVKADLDKVIALAPDFVYAYYNRANVLAMLKDYRAALVDYDKAIDLNHDFADAYFNRGLTH
;
A
#
# COMPACT_ATOMS: atom_id res chain seq x y z
N GLY A 1 -22.60 9.95 -15.44
CA GLY A 1 -21.67 9.74 -16.55
C GLY A 1 -20.38 9.10 -16.12
N ASP A 2 -19.92 9.41 -14.93
CA ASP A 2 -18.63 8.90 -14.43
C ASP A 2 -18.71 7.45 -13.98
N ASP A 3 -19.86 7.00 -13.44
CA ASP A 3 -20.07 5.63 -12.99
C ASP A 3 -19.90 4.59 -14.12
N ASN A 4 -20.33 4.93 -15.34
CA ASN A 4 -20.17 4.02 -16.49
C ASN A 4 -18.70 3.88 -16.89
N ARG A 5 -17.94 4.96 -16.85
CA ARG A 5 -16.49 4.91 -17.10
C ARG A 5 -15.77 4.11 -16.03
N ALA A 6 -16.15 4.29 -14.77
CA ALA A 6 -15.61 3.49 -13.69
C ALA A 6 -15.92 2.00 -13.85
N ILE A 7 -17.13 1.63 -14.32
CA ILE A 7 -17.48 0.23 -14.63
C ILE A 7 -16.61 -0.31 -15.77
N GLU A 8 -16.37 0.50 -16.83
CA GLU A 8 -15.49 0.12 -17.93
C GLU A 8 -14.05 -0.11 -17.44
N ASP A 9 -13.53 0.75 -16.56
CA ASP A 9 -12.22 0.59 -15.96
C ASP A 9 -12.10 -0.73 -15.16
N PHE A 10 -13.10 -1.05 -14.33
CA PHE A 10 -13.13 -2.33 -13.61
C PHE A 10 -13.30 -3.53 -14.52
N ASN A 11 -14.04 -3.42 -15.63
CA ASN A 11 -14.10 -4.47 -16.63
C ASN A 11 -12.72 -4.74 -17.22
N PHE A 12 -11.96 -3.68 -17.54
CA PHE A 12 -10.62 -3.82 -18.08
C PHE A 12 -9.65 -4.47 -17.06
N VAL A 13 -9.73 -4.06 -15.79
CA VAL A 13 -8.96 -4.73 -14.72
C VAL A 13 -9.28 -6.22 -14.69
N LEU A 14 -10.56 -6.61 -14.76
CA LEU A 14 -10.98 -8.00 -14.68
C LEU A 14 -10.67 -8.83 -15.93
N GLU A 15 -10.46 -8.20 -17.08
CA GLU A 15 -9.91 -8.87 -18.27
C GLU A 15 -8.45 -9.26 -18.06
N MET A 16 -7.66 -8.40 -17.40
CA MET A 16 -6.25 -8.67 -17.08
C MET A 16 -6.07 -9.53 -15.83
N GLU A 17 -6.88 -9.29 -14.82
CA GLU A 17 -6.83 -9.92 -13.50
C GLU A 17 -8.21 -10.49 -13.13
N PRO A 18 -8.63 -11.64 -13.70
CA PRO A 18 -9.98 -12.21 -13.49
C PRO A 18 -10.31 -12.52 -12.03
N ASP A 19 -9.30 -12.78 -11.20
CA ASP A 19 -9.45 -13.12 -9.78
C ASP A 19 -9.32 -11.90 -8.85
N ASN A 20 -9.30 -10.67 -9.40
CA ASN A 20 -9.23 -9.45 -8.59
C ASN A 20 -10.56 -9.20 -7.88
N MET A 21 -10.64 -9.68 -6.61
CA MET A 21 -11.82 -9.57 -5.76
C MET A 21 -12.29 -8.12 -5.60
N MET A 22 -11.37 -7.19 -5.41
CA MET A 22 -11.70 -5.78 -5.14
C MET A 22 -12.29 -5.12 -6.39
N ALA A 23 -11.74 -5.41 -7.57
CA ALA A 23 -12.30 -4.92 -8.82
C ALA A 23 -13.73 -5.47 -9.05
N THR A 24 -13.95 -6.78 -8.81
CA THR A 24 -15.26 -7.41 -8.91
C THR A 24 -16.25 -6.78 -7.93
N PHE A 25 -15.86 -6.60 -6.67
CA PHE A 25 -16.72 -6.02 -5.64
C PHE A 25 -17.09 -4.57 -5.96
N ASN A 26 -16.12 -3.75 -6.38
CA ASN A 26 -16.36 -2.34 -6.73
C ASN A 26 -17.23 -2.20 -7.96
N ARG A 27 -17.03 -3.04 -8.98
CA ARG A 27 -17.93 -3.09 -10.13
C ARG A 27 -19.36 -3.40 -9.70
N GLY A 28 -19.54 -4.35 -8.79
CA GLY A 28 -20.85 -4.67 -8.20
C GLY A 28 -21.49 -3.48 -7.48
N LEU A 29 -20.72 -2.70 -6.71
CA LEU A 29 -21.22 -1.49 -6.05
C LEU A 29 -21.72 -0.46 -7.05
N LEU A 30 -20.95 -0.17 -8.11
CA LEU A 30 -21.32 0.77 -9.15
C LEU A 30 -22.53 0.29 -9.95
N ARG A 31 -22.58 -1.00 -10.29
CA ARG A 31 -23.76 -1.61 -10.95
C ARG A 31 -25.03 -1.44 -10.10
N ALA A 32 -24.92 -1.65 -8.78
CA ALA A 32 -26.04 -1.42 -7.88
C ALA A 32 -26.47 0.05 -7.82
N GLN A 33 -25.52 1.00 -7.83
CA GLN A 33 -25.79 2.43 -7.86
C GLN A 33 -26.47 2.87 -9.17
N THR A 34 -26.06 2.29 -10.30
CA THR A 34 -26.64 2.58 -11.61
C THR A 34 -27.94 1.81 -11.91
N GLY A 35 -28.40 0.96 -10.98
CA GLY A 35 -29.64 0.21 -11.08
C GLY A 35 -29.53 -1.17 -11.73
N ASP A 36 -28.32 -1.59 -12.15
CA ASP A 36 -28.07 -2.97 -12.62
C ASP A 36 -27.89 -3.91 -11.42
N TYR A 37 -28.98 -4.13 -10.71
CA TYR A 37 -28.98 -5.01 -9.53
C TYR A 37 -28.68 -6.47 -9.86
N ARG A 38 -28.99 -6.95 -11.07
CA ARG A 38 -28.69 -8.32 -11.47
C ARG A 38 -27.22 -8.53 -11.68
N GLY A 39 -26.56 -7.65 -12.43
CA GLY A 39 -25.10 -7.67 -12.59
C GLY A 39 -24.36 -7.47 -11.26
N ALA A 40 -24.89 -6.63 -10.38
CA ALA A 40 -24.32 -6.48 -9.02
C ALA A 40 -24.40 -7.80 -8.21
N ILE A 41 -25.53 -8.52 -8.27
CA ILE A 41 -25.69 -9.82 -7.59
C ILE A 41 -24.70 -10.85 -8.13
N GLU A 42 -24.44 -10.87 -9.44
CA GLU A 42 -23.47 -11.76 -10.07
C GLU A 42 -22.06 -11.45 -9.54
N ASP A 43 -21.65 -10.19 -9.53
CA ASP A 43 -20.36 -9.75 -9.02
C ASP A 43 -20.20 -10.11 -7.54
N TYR A 44 -21.16 -9.81 -6.69
CA TYR A 44 -21.11 -10.17 -5.28
C TYR A 44 -21.08 -11.68 -5.05
N THR A 45 -21.77 -12.45 -5.90
CA THR A 45 -21.75 -13.92 -5.82
C THR A 45 -20.38 -14.47 -6.16
N THR A 46 -19.72 -13.92 -7.17
CA THR A 46 -18.33 -14.27 -7.52
C THR A 46 -17.41 -14.02 -6.34
N VAL A 47 -17.49 -12.83 -5.73
CA VAL A 47 -16.69 -12.47 -4.54
C VAL A 47 -16.93 -13.42 -3.37
N ILE A 48 -18.20 -13.73 -3.06
CA ILE A 48 -18.55 -14.61 -1.93
C ILE A 48 -18.10 -16.05 -2.16
N ASN A 49 -18.13 -16.53 -3.39
CA ASN A 49 -17.67 -17.88 -3.73
C ASN A 49 -16.14 -18.02 -3.52
N GLN A 50 -15.37 -16.99 -3.87
CA GLN A 50 -13.93 -16.96 -3.65
C GLN A 50 -13.59 -16.72 -2.17
N TYR A 51 -14.34 -15.84 -1.50
CA TYR A 51 -14.11 -15.40 -0.12
C TYR A 51 -15.36 -15.56 0.75
N PRO A 52 -15.68 -16.78 1.21
CA PRO A 52 -16.94 -17.08 1.93
C PRO A 52 -17.10 -16.33 3.27
N ASN A 53 -16.03 -15.74 3.80
CA ASN A 53 -16.04 -14.98 5.04
C ASN A 53 -16.15 -13.47 4.82
N PHE A 54 -16.21 -13.01 3.57
CA PHE A 54 -16.34 -11.59 3.23
C PHE A 54 -17.78 -11.12 3.41
N LEU A 55 -18.14 -10.72 4.63
CA LEU A 55 -19.51 -10.39 5.04
C LEU A 55 -20.09 -9.20 4.28
N ALA A 56 -19.27 -8.24 3.85
CA ALA A 56 -19.70 -7.10 3.06
C ALA A 56 -20.34 -7.56 1.72
N GLY A 57 -19.82 -8.61 1.09
CA GLY A 57 -20.39 -9.20 -0.12
C GLY A 57 -21.81 -9.71 0.09
N TYR A 58 -22.06 -10.43 1.20
CA TYR A 58 -23.40 -10.90 1.54
C TYR A 58 -24.36 -9.74 1.82
N TYR A 59 -23.89 -8.74 2.58
CA TYR A 59 -24.72 -7.57 2.88
C TYR A 59 -25.15 -6.83 1.60
N GLN A 60 -24.20 -6.52 0.72
CA GLN A 60 -24.50 -5.82 -0.53
C GLN A 60 -25.36 -6.65 -1.48
N ARG A 61 -25.14 -7.97 -1.51
CA ARG A 61 -25.98 -8.88 -2.30
C ARG A 61 -27.40 -8.93 -1.77
N ALA A 62 -27.61 -8.93 -0.45
CA ALA A 62 -28.92 -8.87 0.16
C ALA A 62 -29.67 -7.60 -0.23
N GLU A 63 -29.01 -6.44 -0.16
CA GLU A 63 -29.61 -5.16 -0.58
C GLU A 63 -30.01 -5.15 -2.07
N ALA A 64 -29.13 -5.66 -2.95
CA ALA A 64 -29.45 -5.78 -4.38
C ALA A 64 -30.61 -6.76 -4.65
N ARG A 65 -30.65 -7.89 -3.93
CA ARG A 65 -31.75 -8.88 -4.00
C ARG A 65 -33.09 -8.30 -3.58
N LYS A 66 -33.12 -7.47 -2.52
CA LYS A 66 -34.32 -6.73 -2.10
C LYS A 66 -34.87 -5.85 -3.24
N LYS A 67 -33.97 -5.18 -3.96
CA LYS A 67 -34.35 -4.29 -5.07
C LYS A 67 -35.01 -5.02 -6.24
N ILE A 68 -34.64 -6.28 -6.50
CA ILE A 68 -35.27 -7.12 -7.55
C ILE A 68 -36.40 -8.02 -7.02
N GLY A 69 -36.77 -7.93 -5.73
CA GLY A 69 -37.84 -8.68 -5.11
C GLY A 69 -37.49 -10.12 -4.68
N ASP A 70 -36.20 -10.51 -4.73
CA ASP A 70 -35.70 -11.81 -4.21
C ASP A 70 -35.59 -11.77 -2.69
N ARG A 71 -36.74 -11.83 -2.00
CA ARG A 71 -36.79 -11.76 -0.53
C ARG A 71 -36.14 -12.95 0.12
N LYS A 72 -36.33 -14.18 -0.41
CA LYS A 72 -35.73 -15.38 0.18
C LYS A 72 -34.22 -15.38 0.11
N GLY A 73 -33.66 -14.97 -1.02
CA GLY A 73 -32.22 -14.84 -1.17
C GLY A 73 -31.65 -13.75 -0.29
N ALA A 74 -32.35 -12.62 -0.13
CA ALA A 74 -31.91 -11.53 0.76
C ALA A 74 -31.88 -11.97 2.24
N GLU A 75 -32.95 -12.62 2.72
CA GLU A 75 -33.04 -13.15 4.08
C GLU A 75 -31.93 -14.16 4.40
N ALA A 76 -31.58 -15.03 3.43
CA ALA A 76 -30.49 -15.99 3.59
C ALA A 76 -29.14 -15.30 3.76
N ASP A 77 -28.85 -14.25 2.97
CA ASP A 77 -27.63 -13.47 3.07
C ASP A 77 -27.57 -12.68 4.39
N GLU A 78 -28.69 -12.05 4.79
CA GLU A 78 -28.79 -11.33 6.08
C GLU A 78 -28.58 -12.27 7.26
N PHE A 79 -29.17 -13.49 7.21
CA PHE A 79 -28.95 -14.50 8.24
C PHE A 79 -27.48 -14.89 8.36
N LYS A 80 -26.76 -15.02 7.23
CA LYS A 80 -25.32 -15.31 7.22
C LYS A 80 -24.53 -14.21 7.93
N VAL A 81 -24.84 -12.95 7.65
CA VAL A 81 -24.20 -11.79 8.30
C VAL A 81 -24.52 -11.76 9.80
N MET A 82 -25.78 -11.91 10.16
CA MET A 82 -26.22 -11.91 11.57
C MET A 82 -25.58 -13.05 12.37
N LYS A 83 -25.53 -14.26 11.81
CA LYS A 83 -24.91 -15.43 12.45
C LYS A 83 -23.42 -15.17 12.72
N ALA A 84 -22.68 -14.65 11.72
CA ALA A 84 -21.26 -14.34 11.91
C ALA A 84 -21.02 -13.28 12.99
N GLN A 85 -21.94 -12.31 13.14
CA GLN A 85 -21.88 -11.30 14.21
C GLN A 85 -22.13 -11.91 15.59
N LEU A 86 -23.12 -12.78 15.70
CA LEU A 86 -23.43 -13.50 16.95
C LEU A 86 -22.26 -14.40 17.38
N ASP A 87 -21.66 -15.14 16.43
CA ASP A 87 -20.51 -16.00 16.70
C ASP A 87 -19.31 -15.19 17.21
N ARG A 88 -19.09 -13.98 16.69
CA ARG A 88 -18.07 -13.06 17.19
C ARG A 88 -18.38 -12.52 18.59
N GLN A 89 -19.62 -12.16 18.88
CA GLN A 89 -20.04 -11.68 20.21
C GLN A 89 -19.94 -12.76 21.28
N ASN A 90 -20.17 -14.01 20.92
CA ASN A 90 -20.12 -15.16 21.83
C ASN A 90 -18.71 -15.72 22.00
N GLY A 91 -17.67 -15.07 21.47
CA GLY A 91 -16.27 -15.49 21.63
C GLY A 91 -15.93 -16.80 20.92
N VAL A 92 -16.76 -17.28 20.00
CA VAL A 92 -16.51 -18.46 19.19
C VAL A 92 -15.59 -18.04 18.02
N SER A 93 -14.33 -17.73 18.33
CA SER A 93 -13.30 -17.60 17.31
C SER A 93 -12.83 -19.00 16.92
N LYS A 94 -12.95 -19.35 15.65
CA LYS A 94 -12.44 -20.61 15.11
C LYS A 94 -10.90 -20.74 15.10
N ASN A 95 -10.19 -19.88 15.83
CA ASN A 95 -8.73 -19.90 15.96
C ASN A 95 -8.22 -20.54 17.26
N ASP A 96 -9.09 -21.19 18.05
CA ASP A 96 -8.65 -21.90 19.27
C ASP A 96 -8.26 -23.37 19.05
N VAL A 97 -7.98 -23.76 17.83
CA VAL A 97 -7.39 -25.08 17.55
C VAL A 97 -6.10 -24.88 16.78
N ALA A 98 -5.05 -24.69 17.49
CA ALA A 98 -3.63 -24.87 17.22
C ALA A 98 -2.79 -23.66 17.64
N GLN A 99 -2.41 -23.62 18.89
CA GLN A 99 -1.05 -23.39 19.33
C GLN A 99 -1.00 -23.31 20.85
N ASN A 100 -0.96 -24.48 21.43
CA ASN A 100 -0.26 -24.67 22.68
C ASN A 100 1.01 -25.43 22.26
N ASP A 101 2.15 -24.82 22.37
CA ASP A 101 3.39 -25.38 22.89
C ASP A 101 4.56 -24.43 22.73
N GLN A 102 5.06 -24.05 23.91
CA GLN A 102 6.48 -24.07 24.33
C GLN A 102 7.44 -23.11 23.58
N ASN A 103 8.32 -22.45 24.21
CA ASN A 103 8.92 -22.47 25.53
C ASN A 103 9.81 -21.25 25.74
N LYS A 104 9.96 -20.91 26.92
CA LYS A 104 11.00 -20.40 27.77
C LYS A 104 12.46 -20.67 27.37
N GLU A 105 13.27 -19.77 27.90
CA GLU A 105 14.69 -19.86 28.27
C GLU A 105 15.63 -19.18 27.27
N ASP A 106 16.64 -18.50 27.67
CA ASP A 106 17.14 -17.85 28.90
C ASP A 106 18.33 -16.97 28.49
N ASP A 107 18.50 -15.91 29.19
CA ASP A 107 19.65 -15.17 29.64
C ASP A 107 21.04 -15.31 28.99
N ASN A 108 21.63 -14.12 28.95
CA ASN A 108 23.05 -13.75 29.06
C ASN A 108 23.89 -13.67 27.77
N GLU A 109 24.24 -12.44 27.43
CA GLU A 109 25.60 -11.95 27.63
C GLU A 109 25.71 -10.47 27.26
N GLU A 110 26.32 -9.75 28.13
CA GLU A 110 26.66 -8.33 28.05
C GLU A 110 27.80 -8.10 27.08
N ASP A 111 27.75 -6.91 26.48
CA ASP A 111 28.84 -6.10 25.98
C ASP A 111 29.29 -6.28 24.51
N GLU A 112 28.49 -5.65 23.65
CA GLU A 112 29.00 -5.00 22.44
C GLU A 112 28.22 -3.67 22.21
N GLY A 113 28.67 -2.69 22.90
CA GLY A 113 27.74 -1.73 23.55
C GLY A 113 27.31 -0.52 22.76
N LYS A 114 27.70 -0.07 21.58
CA LYS A 114 27.21 1.21 21.02
C LYS A 114 26.48 1.10 19.68
N THR A 115 26.91 0.21 18.82
CA THR A 115 26.27 -0.06 17.52
C THR A 115 24.97 -0.87 17.70
N ARG A 116 24.99 -1.79 18.66
CA ARG A 116 23.83 -2.64 19.01
C ARG A 116 22.65 -1.83 19.57
N LYS A 117 22.91 -0.81 20.40
CA LYS A 117 21.83 0.06 20.97
C LYS A 117 21.12 0.90 19.91
N LYS A 118 21.80 1.25 18.82
CA LYS A 118 21.19 1.97 17.69
C LYS A 118 20.37 1.02 16.82
N SER A 119 20.89 -0.19 16.59
CA SER A 119 20.20 -1.29 15.90
C SER A 119 18.94 -1.74 16.64
N ASP A 120 19.00 -1.89 17.97
CA ASP A 120 17.85 -2.32 18.77
C ASP A 120 16.75 -1.26 18.83
N LYS A 121 17.11 0.03 18.85
CA LYS A 121 16.12 1.11 18.75
C LYS A 121 15.43 1.12 17.38
N ASN A 122 16.17 0.89 16.31
CA ASN A 122 15.64 0.82 14.96
C ASN A 122 14.79 -0.43 14.76
N MET A 123 15.19 -1.58 15.34
CA MET A 123 14.41 -2.82 15.33
C MET A 123 13.08 -2.65 16.09
N ASN A 124 13.10 -1.98 17.25
CA ASN A 124 11.87 -1.71 18.01
C ASN A 124 10.94 -0.74 17.27
N ASN A 125 11.48 0.24 16.56
CA ASN A 125 10.68 1.13 15.71
C ASN A 125 10.08 0.36 14.53
N TYR A 126 10.86 -0.51 13.87
CA TYR A 126 10.37 -1.39 12.82
C TYR A 126 9.23 -2.28 13.31
N ARG A 127 9.40 -2.94 14.47
CA ARG A 127 8.33 -3.77 15.08
C ARG A 127 7.08 -2.97 15.40
N LYS A 128 7.21 -1.73 15.90
CA LYS A 128 6.05 -0.86 16.18
C LYS A 128 5.29 -0.48 14.92
N ILE A 129 5.98 -0.22 13.82
CA ILE A 129 5.37 0.15 12.53
C ILE A 129 4.69 -1.05 11.89
N VAL A 130 5.33 -2.22 11.89
CA VAL A 130 4.72 -3.47 11.39
C VAL A 130 3.48 -3.85 12.21
N ILE A 131 3.55 -3.72 13.54
CA ILE A 131 2.39 -3.97 14.42
C ILE A 131 1.29 -2.92 14.19
N ALA A 132 1.63 -1.67 13.88
CA ALA A 132 0.66 -0.63 13.57
C ALA A 132 -0.07 -0.91 12.24
N ASP A 133 0.65 -1.39 11.22
CA ASP A 133 0.09 -1.74 9.92
C ASP A 133 -0.83 -2.98 10.03
N ASP A 134 -0.40 -4.03 10.71
CA ASP A 134 -1.23 -5.20 11.01
C ASP A 134 -2.44 -4.82 11.90
N SER A 135 -2.25 -3.90 12.87
CA SER A 135 -3.34 -3.46 13.74
C SER A 135 -4.36 -2.58 13.03
N GLU A 136 -3.99 -1.87 11.97
CA GLU A 136 -4.95 -1.14 11.14
C GLU A 136 -5.80 -2.11 10.30
N GLN A 137 -5.23 -3.17 9.76
CA GLN A 137 -5.99 -4.22 9.08
C GLN A 137 -6.91 -4.96 10.04
N GLU A 138 -6.44 -5.32 11.24
CA GLU A 138 -7.30 -5.92 12.27
C GLU A 138 -8.31 -4.93 12.88
N ARG A 139 -7.97 -3.64 13.02
CA ARG A 139 -8.88 -2.61 13.57
C ARG A 139 -9.99 -2.21 12.61
N GLN A 140 -9.81 -2.32 11.31
CA GLN A 140 -10.90 -2.17 10.33
C GLN A 140 -11.96 -3.26 10.47
N TYR A 141 -11.62 -4.41 11.07
CA TYR A 141 -12.54 -5.50 11.39
C TYR A 141 -13.06 -5.50 12.84
N LYS A 142 -12.48 -4.71 13.74
CA LYS A 142 -12.97 -4.49 15.11
C LYS A 142 -13.76 -3.19 15.16
N SER A 143 -14.99 -3.20 14.65
CA SER A 143 -15.89 -2.09 14.85
C SER A 143 -16.37 -2.08 16.31
N ASP A 144 -16.05 -1.01 17.03
CA ASP A 144 -16.53 -0.71 18.39
C ASP A 144 -18.04 -0.34 18.41
N TYR A 145 -18.80 -0.72 17.42
CA TYR A 145 -20.22 -0.39 17.32
C TYR A 145 -21.11 -1.43 17.97
N ARG A 146 -21.57 -1.11 19.17
CA ARG A 146 -22.65 -1.78 19.84
C ARG A 146 -23.93 -1.69 18.97
N GLY A 147 -24.34 -2.79 18.35
CA GLY A 147 -25.75 -3.08 18.07
C GLY A 147 -26.37 -2.49 16.84
N ARG A 148 -25.61 -2.02 15.83
CA ARG A 148 -26.13 -1.75 14.47
C ARG A 148 -25.19 -2.29 13.42
N VAL A 149 -25.72 -3.05 12.48
CA VAL A 149 -25.05 -3.49 11.25
C VAL A 149 -24.58 -2.24 10.49
N GLN A 150 -23.36 -1.83 10.69
CA GLN A 150 -22.75 -0.67 10.04
C GLN A 150 -21.40 -0.98 9.42
N ASP A 151 -21.17 -2.20 8.98
CA ASP A 151 -20.14 -2.43 7.95
C ASP A 151 -20.67 -1.97 6.56
N ARG A 152 -21.29 -0.79 6.55
CA ARG A 152 -21.71 -0.11 5.33
C ARG A 152 -20.56 0.46 4.54
N ASN A 153 -19.39 0.58 5.17
CA ASN A 153 -18.22 1.18 4.56
C ASN A 153 -17.07 0.18 4.57
N VAL A 154 -17.05 -0.71 3.59
CA VAL A 154 -15.77 -1.23 3.13
C VAL A 154 -15.02 -0.01 2.60
N THR A 155 -14.04 0.47 3.33
CA THR A 155 -13.18 1.55 2.84
C THR A 155 -12.31 0.94 1.76
N ILE A 156 -12.68 1.16 0.52
CA ILE A 156 -11.92 0.73 -0.63
C ILE A 156 -10.68 1.62 -0.67
N LYS A 157 -9.52 1.01 -0.48
CA LYS A 157 -8.25 1.72 -0.59
C LYS A 157 -7.77 1.65 -2.04
N PRO A 158 -7.23 2.72 -2.58
CA PRO A 158 -6.55 2.69 -3.86
C PRO A 158 -5.34 1.75 -3.80
N GLU A 159 -4.98 1.18 -4.94
CA GLU A 159 -3.72 0.44 -5.07
C GLU A 159 -2.55 1.34 -4.67
N PRO A 160 -1.55 0.79 -3.93
CA PRO A 160 -0.47 1.59 -3.33
C PRO A 160 0.42 2.28 -4.36
N LEU A 161 1.28 3.18 -3.85
CA LEU A 161 2.34 3.81 -4.63
C LEU A 161 3.40 2.79 -5.06
N PHE A 162 3.94 2.95 -6.26
CA PHE A 162 5.10 2.17 -6.71
C PHE A 162 6.39 2.63 -6.02
N ALA A 163 7.21 1.66 -5.69
CA ALA A 163 8.52 1.80 -5.08
C ALA A 163 9.59 1.05 -5.86
N LEU A 164 10.85 1.43 -5.65
CA LEU A 164 12.01 0.63 -5.99
C LEU A 164 12.43 -0.16 -4.76
N THR A 165 12.39 -1.49 -4.84
CA THR A 165 12.67 -2.37 -3.71
C THR A 165 13.29 -3.69 -4.18
N TYR A 166 13.83 -4.48 -3.24
CA TYR A 166 14.31 -5.83 -3.48
C TYR A 166 13.26 -6.91 -3.21
N TYR A 167 12.20 -6.55 -2.46
CA TYR A 167 11.26 -7.50 -1.89
C TYR A 167 9.83 -7.20 -2.31
N GLU A 168 9.18 -8.20 -2.85
CA GLU A 168 7.82 -8.12 -3.35
C GLU A 168 6.98 -9.22 -2.72
N LYS A 169 5.75 -8.88 -2.31
CA LYS A 169 4.78 -9.86 -1.83
C LYS A 169 4.40 -10.79 -2.97
N MET A 170 4.26 -12.06 -2.67
CA MET A 170 3.63 -12.98 -3.62
C MET A 170 2.15 -12.63 -3.73
N SER A 171 1.68 -12.52 -4.96
CA SER A 171 0.27 -12.27 -5.25
C SER A 171 -0.36 -13.54 -5.82
N ASP A 172 -1.58 -13.85 -5.37
CA ASP A 172 -2.40 -14.91 -5.96
C ASP A 172 -2.95 -14.50 -7.33
N VAL A 173 -2.92 -13.20 -7.63
CA VAL A 173 -3.32 -12.63 -8.91
C VAL A 173 -2.11 -12.57 -9.83
N LYS A 174 -2.25 -13.10 -11.05
CA LYS A 174 -1.21 -13.02 -12.07
C LYS A 174 -1.15 -11.60 -12.61
N ARG A 175 -0.09 -10.87 -12.27
CA ARG A 175 0.15 -9.50 -12.71
C ARG A 175 1.23 -9.43 -13.79
N SER A 176 1.15 -8.39 -14.63
CA SER A 176 2.21 -8.06 -15.57
C SER A 176 3.49 -7.65 -14.81
N VAL A 177 4.65 -8.00 -15.36
CA VAL A 177 5.93 -7.60 -14.76
C VAL A 177 6.13 -6.09 -14.99
N ASN A 178 6.28 -5.35 -13.91
CA ASN A 178 6.64 -3.94 -13.99
C ASN A 178 8.07 -3.79 -14.49
N TYR A 179 8.28 -2.94 -15.49
CA TYR A 179 9.55 -2.81 -16.17
C TYR A 179 9.84 -1.36 -16.58
N HIS A 180 11.12 -1.01 -16.54
CA HIS A 180 11.67 0.16 -17.21
C HIS A 180 13.16 -0.09 -17.48
N THR A 181 13.69 0.34 -18.62
CA THR A 181 15.09 0.11 -19.05
C THR A 181 16.10 0.55 -18.01
N PHE A 182 15.83 1.65 -17.35
CA PHE A 182 16.65 2.19 -16.27
C PHE A 182 16.89 1.20 -15.11
N ILE A 183 15.92 0.35 -14.80
CA ILE A 183 16.08 -0.66 -13.73
C ILE A 183 17.14 -1.69 -14.11
N ASP A 184 17.20 -2.07 -15.37
CA ASP A 184 18.26 -2.96 -15.85
C ASP A 184 19.63 -2.29 -15.78
N GLU A 185 19.74 -0.99 -16.12
CA GLU A 185 20.97 -0.22 -15.98
C GLU A 185 21.45 -0.19 -14.52
N LEU A 186 20.54 0.09 -13.58
CA LEU A 186 20.85 0.03 -12.15
C LEU A 186 21.30 -1.37 -11.72
N ASN A 187 20.59 -2.39 -12.13
CA ASN A 187 20.91 -3.78 -11.78
C ASN A 187 22.27 -4.24 -12.36
N GLN A 188 22.66 -3.71 -13.51
CA GLN A 188 23.96 -4.00 -14.14
C GLN A 188 25.14 -3.22 -13.53
N SER A 189 24.85 -2.17 -12.75
CA SER A 189 25.89 -1.32 -12.14
C SER A 189 26.77 -2.06 -11.12
N GLY A 190 26.32 -3.20 -10.58
CA GLY A 190 26.99 -3.96 -9.54
C GLY A 190 27.00 -3.32 -8.15
N ILE A 191 26.28 -2.20 -7.98
CA ILE A 191 26.21 -1.48 -6.70
C ILE A 191 25.19 -2.14 -5.76
N PHE A 192 24.12 -2.73 -6.33
CA PHE A 192 23.02 -3.28 -5.56
C PHE A 192 23.21 -4.76 -5.24
N PRO A 193 22.96 -5.19 -3.99
CA PRO A 193 23.26 -6.56 -3.54
C PRO A 193 22.29 -7.59 -4.11
N LYS A 194 21.11 -7.13 -4.54
CA LYS A 194 20.04 -7.94 -5.13
C LYS A 194 19.42 -7.19 -6.29
N ARG A 195 18.65 -7.90 -7.12
CA ARG A 195 17.92 -7.29 -8.22
C ARG A 195 16.85 -6.34 -7.70
N LEU A 196 16.95 -5.06 -8.07
CA LEU A 196 15.90 -4.06 -7.86
C LEU A 196 14.68 -4.37 -8.74
N ARG A 197 13.51 -4.08 -8.20
CA ARG A 197 12.22 -4.19 -8.87
C ARG A 197 11.43 -2.92 -8.68
N ILE A 198 10.52 -2.67 -9.60
CA ILE A 198 9.47 -1.66 -9.44
C ILE A 198 8.21 -2.40 -9.02
N THR A 199 7.65 -2.09 -7.86
CA THR A 199 6.42 -2.74 -7.38
C THR A 199 5.65 -1.83 -6.43
N ASN A 200 4.33 -2.00 -6.38
CA ASN A 200 3.46 -1.46 -5.35
C ASN A 200 3.08 -2.53 -4.29
N MET A 201 3.67 -3.72 -4.41
CA MET A 201 3.45 -4.87 -3.53
C MET A 201 4.69 -5.16 -2.68
N GLU A 202 5.15 -4.15 -1.92
CA GLU A 202 6.33 -4.31 -1.06
C GLU A 202 6.08 -5.38 0.01
N ALA A 203 7.04 -6.29 0.18
CA ALA A 203 7.01 -7.26 1.26
C ALA A 203 7.66 -6.68 2.53
N PRO A 204 7.09 -6.92 3.72
CA PRO A 204 7.76 -6.59 4.96
C PRO A 204 9.05 -7.44 5.10
N LEU A 205 10.07 -6.85 5.72
CA LEU A 205 11.32 -7.55 5.95
C LEU A 205 11.20 -8.55 7.10
N THR A 206 11.86 -9.69 6.95
CA THR A 206 12.15 -10.58 8.08
C THR A 206 13.24 -9.99 8.96
N GLU A 207 13.37 -10.46 10.20
CA GLU A 207 14.45 -10.01 11.10
C GLU A 207 15.85 -10.24 10.52
N GLU A 208 16.06 -11.33 9.81
CA GLU A 208 17.34 -11.61 9.13
C GLU A 208 17.60 -10.61 8.00
N GLN A 209 16.57 -10.25 7.23
CA GLN A 209 16.69 -9.24 6.18
C GLN A 209 16.99 -7.86 6.76
N VAL A 210 16.36 -7.50 7.88
CA VAL A 210 16.66 -6.24 8.59
C VAL A 210 18.13 -6.19 8.99
N LYS A 211 18.66 -7.25 9.62
CA LYS A 211 20.09 -7.35 9.98
C LYS A 211 21.01 -7.25 8.76
N PHE A 212 20.62 -7.91 7.66
CA PHE A 212 21.35 -7.84 6.40
C PHE A 212 21.44 -6.41 5.87
N HIS A 213 20.33 -5.64 5.88
CA HIS A 213 20.32 -4.26 5.41
C HIS A 213 21.10 -3.32 6.32
N PHE A 214 21.16 -3.56 7.63
CA PHE A 214 22.06 -2.81 8.50
C PHE A 214 23.54 -3.05 8.16
N ALA A 215 23.93 -4.27 7.86
CA ALA A 215 25.28 -4.57 7.39
C ALA A 215 25.59 -3.91 6.03
N LEU A 216 24.61 -3.84 5.13
CA LEU A 216 24.75 -3.13 3.86
C LEU A 216 24.89 -1.61 4.04
N ILE A 217 24.19 -1.00 4.98
CA ILE A 217 24.36 0.42 5.31
C ILE A 217 25.80 0.72 5.72
N ASP A 218 26.41 -0.16 6.53
CA ASP A 218 27.81 -0.02 6.91
C ASP A 218 28.75 -0.19 5.71
N ALA A 219 28.50 -1.18 4.85
CA ALA A 219 29.28 -1.41 3.63
C ALA A 219 29.17 -0.24 2.65
N HIS A 220 27.96 0.27 2.41
CA HIS A 220 27.76 1.44 1.55
C HIS A 220 28.35 2.71 2.16
N THR A 221 28.36 2.84 3.48
CA THR A 221 29.02 3.96 4.16
C THR A 221 30.52 3.95 3.85
N SER A 222 31.18 2.80 3.93
CA SER A 222 32.58 2.65 3.56
C SER A 222 32.83 2.94 2.07
N ALA A 223 31.96 2.41 1.19
CA ALA A 223 32.05 2.65 -0.25
C ALA A 223 31.83 4.13 -0.65
N ILE A 224 31.02 4.88 0.10
CA ILE A 224 30.81 6.32 -0.10
C ILE A 224 32.06 7.11 0.32
N VAL A 225 32.75 6.70 1.39
CA VAL A 225 34.03 7.34 1.80
C VAL A 225 35.09 7.21 0.70
N GLU A 226 35.13 6.08 -0.01
CA GLU A 226 36.05 5.86 -1.13
C GLU A 226 35.68 6.68 -2.37
N ASP A 227 34.39 6.95 -2.57
CA ASP A 227 33.86 7.70 -3.72
C ASP A 227 32.70 8.59 -3.29
N GLU A 228 33.03 9.74 -2.72
CA GLU A 228 32.05 10.69 -2.16
C GLU A 228 31.13 11.32 -3.22
N LYS A 229 31.52 11.26 -4.50
CA LYS A 229 30.77 11.89 -5.60
C LYS A 229 29.79 10.95 -6.30
N SER A 230 29.68 9.72 -5.85
CA SER A 230 28.75 8.75 -6.46
C SER A 230 27.32 8.94 -5.96
N ALA A 231 26.45 9.50 -6.80
CA ALA A 231 25.03 9.58 -6.54
C ALA A 231 24.40 8.18 -6.37
N ALA A 232 24.83 7.21 -7.19
CA ALA A 232 24.31 5.84 -7.16
C ALA A 232 24.63 5.11 -5.84
N LYS A 233 25.83 5.30 -5.25
CA LYS A 233 26.17 4.70 -3.95
C LYS A 233 25.34 5.30 -2.81
N ARG A 234 25.10 6.62 -2.83
CA ARG A 234 24.22 7.27 -1.86
C ARG A 234 22.77 6.78 -2.03
N PHE A 235 22.32 6.65 -3.25
CA PHE A 235 21.00 6.10 -3.55
C PHE A 235 20.85 4.65 -3.04
N ALA A 236 21.89 3.81 -3.21
CA ALA A 236 21.86 2.44 -2.70
C ALA A 236 21.73 2.40 -1.17
N ARG A 237 22.50 3.24 -0.46
CA ARG A 237 22.38 3.33 1.01
C ARG A 237 21.02 3.91 1.43
N ALA A 238 20.48 4.86 0.69
CA ALA A 238 19.15 5.39 0.93
C ALA A 238 18.06 4.34 0.83
N LEU A 239 18.17 3.40 -0.13
CA LEU A 239 17.24 2.27 -0.25
C LEU A 239 17.34 1.34 0.96
N ASP A 240 18.54 1.06 1.47
CA ASP A 240 18.71 0.24 2.66
C ASP A 240 18.11 0.94 3.90
N PHE A 241 18.32 2.25 4.07
CA PHE A 241 17.67 3.03 5.11
C PHE A 241 16.14 3.02 4.97
N TYR A 242 15.62 3.17 3.76
CA TYR A 242 14.18 3.07 3.51
C TYR A 242 13.62 1.73 3.94
N LEU A 243 14.29 0.63 3.59
CA LEU A 243 13.85 -0.73 3.90
C LEU A 243 13.85 -1.01 5.40
N VAL A 244 14.80 -0.48 6.16
CA VAL A 244 14.81 -0.57 7.63
C VAL A 244 13.98 0.53 8.30
N GLN A 245 13.23 1.32 7.51
CA GLN A 245 12.33 2.40 7.94
C GLN A 245 13.03 3.56 8.69
N ASP A 246 14.31 3.75 8.45
CA ASP A 246 15.01 4.98 8.81
C ASP A 246 14.82 6.03 7.71
N PHE A 247 13.59 6.57 7.67
CA PHE A 247 13.19 7.52 6.63
C PHE A 247 13.98 8.83 6.67
N ALA A 248 14.45 9.24 7.85
CA ALA A 248 15.25 10.46 7.98
C ALA A 248 16.60 10.31 7.27
N SER A 249 17.34 9.25 7.57
CA SER A 249 18.64 8.96 6.91
C SER A 249 18.46 8.69 5.41
N SER A 250 17.36 8.02 5.02
CA SER A 250 17.02 7.82 3.61
C SER A 250 16.82 9.15 2.88
N MET A 251 16.07 10.09 3.47
CA MET A 251 15.83 11.43 2.89
C MET A 251 17.12 12.23 2.73
N ASP A 252 18.02 12.16 3.70
CA ASP A 252 19.31 12.83 3.64
C ASP A 252 20.16 12.31 2.48
N ASP A 253 20.29 10.98 2.35
CA ASP A 253 21.06 10.37 1.27
C ASP A 253 20.44 10.61 -0.11
N LEU A 254 19.12 10.56 -0.24
CA LEU A 254 18.44 10.89 -1.50
C LEU A 254 18.66 12.35 -1.89
N THR A 255 18.63 13.26 -0.92
CA THR A 255 18.91 14.67 -1.17
C THR A 255 20.36 14.89 -1.60
N GLN A 256 21.31 14.20 -0.95
CA GLN A 256 22.72 14.25 -1.37
C GLN A 256 22.94 13.63 -2.76
N ALA A 257 22.26 12.53 -3.08
CA ALA A 257 22.32 11.93 -4.43
C ALA A 257 21.85 12.92 -5.51
N ILE A 258 20.76 13.65 -5.26
CA ILE A 258 20.24 14.69 -6.15
C ILE A 258 21.21 15.88 -6.29
N LEU A 259 21.88 16.29 -5.21
CA LEU A 259 22.88 17.36 -5.26
C LEU A 259 24.11 16.96 -6.07
N LEU A 260 24.47 15.68 -6.08
CA LEU A 260 25.58 15.15 -6.86
C LEU A 260 25.25 14.94 -8.34
N ASP A 261 24.03 14.53 -8.62
CA ASP A 261 23.50 14.35 -9.98
C ASP A 261 22.01 14.75 -10.04
N ASP A 262 21.76 15.96 -10.51
CA ASP A 262 20.41 16.54 -10.62
C ASP A 262 19.55 15.92 -11.73
N LYS A 263 20.13 15.02 -12.56
CA LYS A 263 19.45 14.24 -13.59
C LYS A 263 19.13 12.81 -13.15
N PHE A 264 19.60 12.41 -11.98
CA PHE A 264 19.38 11.07 -11.44
C PHE A 264 17.94 10.94 -10.92
N PHE A 265 16.98 10.78 -11.83
CA PHE A 265 15.54 10.80 -11.53
C PHE A 265 15.09 9.76 -10.49
N PRO A 266 15.75 8.58 -10.29
CA PRO A 266 15.33 7.63 -9.28
C PRO A 266 15.43 8.17 -7.85
N ALA A 267 16.39 9.07 -7.60
CA ALA A 267 16.49 9.69 -6.28
C ALA A 267 15.28 10.59 -5.99
N TYR A 268 14.80 11.35 -6.96
CA TYR A 268 13.56 12.12 -6.83
C TYR A 268 12.34 11.20 -6.64
N PHE A 269 12.26 10.13 -7.43
CA PHE A 269 11.17 9.17 -7.34
C PHE A 269 11.09 8.55 -5.94
N MET A 270 12.20 8.02 -5.43
CA MET A 270 12.23 7.43 -4.09
C MET A 270 12.06 8.48 -2.99
N ARG A 271 12.59 9.71 -3.18
CA ARG A 271 12.41 10.78 -2.18
C ARG A 271 10.94 11.16 -2.03
N SER A 272 10.19 11.23 -3.12
CA SER A 272 8.74 11.46 -3.07
C SER A 272 8.02 10.37 -2.28
N LEU A 273 8.38 9.10 -2.49
CA LEU A 273 7.80 7.96 -1.77
C LEU A 273 8.15 7.98 -0.27
N VAL A 274 9.44 8.16 0.06
CA VAL A 274 9.89 8.23 1.47
C VAL A 274 9.17 9.36 2.20
N ARG A 275 8.99 10.50 1.54
CA ARG A 275 8.24 11.63 2.13
C ARG A 275 6.77 11.25 2.38
N CYS A 276 6.10 10.57 1.45
CA CYS A 276 4.75 10.05 1.66
C CYS A 276 4.69 9.13 2.89
N LYS A 277 5.64 8.20 3.01
CA LYS A 277 5.71 7.28 4.16
C LYS A 277 5.92 8.03 5.48
N GLN A 278 6.77 9.05 5.51
CA GLN A 278 6.93 9.90 6.69
C GLN A 278 5.62 10.60 7.08
N LEU A 279 4.91 11.16 6.11
CA LEU A 279 3.63 11.85 6.35
C LEU A 279 2.54 10.89 6.84
N GLU A 280 2.45 9.68 6.27
CA GLU A 280 1.54 8.63 6.72
C GLU A 280 1.86 8.23 8.18
N TYR A 281 3.14 8.04 8.50
CA TYR A 281 3.58 7.71 9.85
C TYR A 281 3.23 8.82 10.85
N GLN A 282 3.51 10.08 10.52
CA GLN A 282 3.18 11.23 11.37
C GLN A 282 1.67 11.33 11.63
N LYS A 283 0.85 11.14 10.59
CA LYS A 283 -0.62 11.11 10.74
C LYS A 283 -1.10 9.99 11.63
N ALA A 284 -0.52 8.80 11.52
CA ALA A 284 -0.88 7.66 12.36
C ALA A 284 -0.50 7.91 13.82
N GLU A 285 0.67 8.50 14.09
CA GLU A 285 1.12 8.86 15.42
C GLU A 285 0.24 9.94 16.05
N GLU A 286 -0.11 10.99 15.31
CA GLU A 286 -1.03 12.04 15.79
C GLU A 286 -2.41 11.50 16.08
N ALA A 287 -2.95 10.61 15.23
CA ALA A 287 -4.23 9.95 15.46
C ALA A 287 -4.21 9.06 16.72
N ALA A 288 -3.10 8.40 17.00
CA ALA A 288 -2.91 7.62 18.21
C ALA A 288 -2.86 8.51 19.47
N ASN A 289 -2.14 9.65 19.39
CA ASN A 289 -2.01 10.61 20.48
C ASN A 289 -3.32 11.36 20.76
N ALA A 290 -4.09 11.72 19.73
CA ALA A 290 -5.40 12.36 19.89
C ALA A 290 -6.41 11.46 20.64
N LYS A 291 -6.34 10.14 20.48
CA LYS A 291 -7.15 9.18 21.24
C LYS A 291 -6.79 9.09 22.72
N GLN A 292 -5.61 9.58 23.12
CA GLN A 292 -5.14 9.64 24.50
C GLN A 292 -5.40 10.99 25.20
N GLY A 293 -6.19 11.90 24.59
CA GLY A 293 -6.61 13.17 25.20
C GLY A 293 -5.67 14.35 24.95
N GLY A 294 -4.79 14.25 23.96
CA GLY A 294 -3.97 15.37 23.50
C GLY A 294 -4.74 16.29 22.56
N ASP A 295 -4.81 17.57 22.91
CA ASP A 295 -5.28 18.65 22.02
C ASP A 295 -4.21 18.88 20.93
N GLY A 296 -4.45 18.42 19.72
CA GLY A 296 -3.42 18.50 18.68
C GLY A 296 -3.85 18.20 17.26
N SER A 297 -4.88 18.86 16.75
CA SER A 297 -5.02 18.95 15.29
C SER A 297 -4.07 20.02 14.74
N LYS A 298 -2.77 19.71 14.67
CA LYS A 298 -1.94 20.40 13.67
C LYS A 298 -2.34 19.78 12.33
N GLU A 299 -3.02 20.57 11.50
CA GLU A 299 -3.17 20.27 10.08
C GLU A 299 -1.76 20.00 9.53
N ILE A 300 -1.43 18.73 9.29
CA ILE A 300 -0.30 18.38 8.42
C ILE A 300 -0.70 18.93 7.07
N GLY A 301 -0.13 20.08 6.72
CA GLY A 301 -0.66 20.93 5.70
C GLY A 301 -0.49 20.33 4.31
N VAL A 302 -1.34 20.77 3.42
CA VAL A 302 -1.25 20.65 1.95
C VAL A 302 0.18 20.92 1.43
N ILE A 303 0.96 21.75 2.13
CA ILE A 303 2.36 22.12 1.84
C ILE A 303 3.30 20.90 1.76
N ASP A 304 3.13 19.86 2.59
CA ASP A 304 4.03 18.71 2.60
C ASP A 304 3.87 17.82 1.37
N TYR A 305 2.67 17.71 0.83
CA TYR A 305 2.43 16.98 -0.42
C TYR A 305 2.83 17.79 -1.67
N ASP A 306 2.93 19.11 -1.59
CA ASP A 306 3.48 19.92 -2.68
C ASP A 306 4.96 19.58 -2.95
N VAL A 307 5.73 19.27 -1.91
CA VAL A 307 7.13 18.81 -2.06
C VAL A 307 7.17 17.44 -2.75
N VAL A 308 6.27 16.52 -2.36
CA VAL A 308 6.13 15.21 -3.01
C VAL A 308 5.81 15.35 -4.49
N LYS A 309 4.84 16.23 -4.81
CA LYS A 309 4.43 16.51 -6.18
C LYS A 309 5.58 17.12 -7.00
N ALA A 310 6.33 18.06 -6.42
CA ALA A 310 7.46 18.71 -7.09
C ALA A 310 8.56 17.68 -7.46
N ASP A 311 8.84 16.71 -6.60
CA ASP A 311 9.77 15.63 -6.92
C ASP A 311 9.25 14.75 -8.06
N LEU A 312 7.97 14.38 -8.08
CA LEU A 312 7.37 13.62 -9.16
C LEU A 312 7.31 14.43 -10.47
N ASP A 313 7.04 15.73 -10.42
CA ASP A 313 7.13 16.63 -11.58
C ASP A 313 8.54 16.61 -12.18
N LYS A 314 9.57 16.59 -11.32
CA LYS A 314 10.96 16.50 -11.77
C LYS A 314 11.27 15.14 -12.41
N VAL A 315 10.76 14.04 -11.84
CA VAL A 315 10.88 12.71 -12.46
C VAL A 315 10.27 12.70 -13.86
N ILE A 316 9.06 13.21 -14.01
CA ILE A 316 8.35 13.29 -15.30
C ILE A 316 9.11 14.14 -16.31
N ALA A 317 9.72 15.24 -15.87
CA ALA A 317 10.51 16.10 -16.74
C ALA A 317 11.80 15.40 -17.21
N LEU A 318 12.44 14.58 -16.36
CA LEU A 318 13.67 13.88 -16.67
C LEU A 318 13.45 12.55 -17.43
N ALA A 319 12.35 11.86 -17.15
CA ALA A 319 11.97 10.56 -17.72
C ALA A 319 10.47 10.55 -18.06
N PRO A 320 10.05 11.20 -19.16
CA PRO A 320 8.64 11.34 -19.51
C PRO A 320 7.95 10.02 -19.90
N ASP A 321 8.69 8.95 -20.11
CA ASP A 321 8.22 7.59 -20.35
C ASP A 321 8.14 6.73 -19.09
N PHE A 322 8.57 7.26 -17.93
CA PHE A 322 8.51 6.55 -16.66
C PHE A 322 7.08 6.57 -16.09
N VAL A 323 6.27 5.61 -16.51
CA VAL A 323 4.83 5.51 -16.25
C VAL A 323 4.47 5.59 -14.76
N TYR A 324 5.32 5.06 -13.88
CA TYR A 324 5.08 4.99 -12.44
C TYR A 324 5.10 6.36 -11.75
N ALA A 325 5.77 7.36 -12.34
CA ALA A 325 5.74 8.73 -11.80
C ALA A 325 4.37 9.39 -12.01
N TYR A 326 3.74 9.20 -13.17
CA TYR A 326 2.37 9.68 -13.40
C TYR A 326 1.38 8.99 -12.48
N TYR A 327 1.49 7.66 -12.34
CA TYR A 327 0.64 6.90 -11.44
C TYR A 327 0.78 7.37 -9.98
N ASN A 328 2.02 7.50 -9.47
CA ASN A 328 2.25 7.96 -8.10
C ASN A 328 1.76 9.40 -7.91
N ARG A 329 1.94 10.29 -8.89
CA ARG A 329 1.45 11.67 -8.81
C ARG A 329 -0.08 11.71 -8.83
N ALA A 330 -0.73 10.88 -9.64
CA ALA A 330 -2.17 10.73 -9.64
C ALA A 330 -2.70 10.29 -8.26
N ASN A 331 -2.07 9.30 -7.64
CA ASN A 331 -2.45 8.87 -6.29
C ASN A 331 -2.32 10.01 -5.26
N VAL A 332 -1.23 10.77 -5.31
CA VAL A 332 -1.04 11.94 -4.43
C VAL A 332 -2.10 13.01 -4.68
N LEU A 333 -2.41 13.31 -5.93
CA LEU A 333 -3.46 14.26 -6.30
C LEU A 333 -4.85 13.81 -5.83
N ALA A 334 -5.15 12.51 -5.94
CA ALA A 334 -6.40 11.94 -5.42
C ALA A 334 -6.48 12.04 -3.88
N MET A 335 -5.37 11.82 -3.18
CA MET A 335 -5.29 12.04 -1.72
C MET A 335 -5.54 13.51 -1.33
N LEU A 336 -5.11 14.44 -2.16
CA LEU A 336 -5.37 15.88 -2.02
C LEU A 336 -6.77 16.29 -2.52
N LYS A 337 -7.59 15.33 -2.97
CA LYS A 337 -8.93 15.54 -3.55
C LYS A 337 -8.95 16.36 -4.85
N ASP A 338 -7.80 16.51 -5.51
CA ASP A 338 -7.73 17.04 -6.87
C ASP A 338 -7.96 15.91 -7.89
N TYR A 339 -9.19 15.42 -7.91
CA TYR A 339 -9.59 14.28 -8.73
C TYR A 339 -9.43 14.55 -10.23
N ARG A 340 -9.64 15.80 -10.67
CA ARG A 340 -9.48 16.15 -12.09
C ARG A 340 -8.05 16.02 -12.56
N ALA A 341 -7.09 16.53 -11.79
CA ALA A 341 -5.68 16.41 -12.12
C ALA A 341 -5.22 14.95 -11.98
N ALA A 342 -5.73 14.21 -10.99
CA ALA A 342 -5.44 12.79 -10.83
C ALA A 342 -5.89 11.97 -12.05
N LEU A 343 -7.09 12.21 -12.57
CA LEU A 343 -7.60 11.53 -13.77
C LEU A 343 -6.72 11.77 -14.99
N VAL A 344 -6.22 13.00 -15.18
CA VAL A 344 -5.29 13.32 -16.29
C VAL A 344 -4.01 12.51 -16.20
N ASP A 345 -3.47 12.36 -15.00
CA ASP A 345 -2.24 11.59 -14.79
C ASP A 345 -2.47 10.08 -14.93
N TYR A 346 -3.61 9.54 -14.46
CA TYR A 346 -3.97 8.15 -14.74
C TYR A 346 -4.15 7.90 -16.23
N ASP A 347 -4.82 8.79 -16.95
CA ASP A 347 -4.95 8.70 -18.41
C ASP A 347 -3.59 8.65 -19.06
N LYS A 348 -2.66 9.52 -18.66
CA LYS A 348 -1.30 9.52 -19.18
C LYS A 348 -0.52 8.24 -18.86
N ALA A 349 -0.68 7.70 -17.66
CA ALA A 349 -0.07 6.42 -17.29
C ALA A 349 -0.61 5.27 -18.16
N ILE A 350 -1.91 5.25 -18.43
CA ILE A 350 -2.58 4.26 -19.27
C ILE A 350 -2.15 4.42 -20.74
N ASP A 351 -2.03 5.65 -21.25
CA ASP A 351 -1.53 5.91 -22.61
C ASP A 351 -0.11 5.39 -22.82
N LEU A 352 0.74 5.47 -21.79
CA LEU A 352 2.11 4.95 -21.82
C LEU A 352 2.18 3.43 -21.65
N ASN A 353 1.25 2.85 -20.91
CA ASN A 353 1.15 1.41 -20.70
C ASN A 353 -0.33 0.99 -20.64
N HIS A 354 -0.84 0.49 -21.77
CA HIS A 354 -2.23 0.08 -21.90
C HIS A 354 -2.62 -1.11 -21.02
N ASP A 355 -1.66 -1.88 -20.53
CA ASP A 355 -1.89 -3.05 -19.65
C ASP A 355 -1.70 -2.70 -18.16
N PHE A 356 -1.77 -1.42 -17.79
CA PHE A 356 -1.52 -0.96 -16.42
C PHE A 356 -2.78 -1.08 -15.56
N ALA A 357 -3.07 -2.31 -15.08
CA ALA A 357 -4.26 -2.63 -14.29
C ALA A 357 -4.47 -1.72 -13.07
N ASP A 358 -3.38 -1.43 -12.32
CA ASP A 358 -3.45 -0.58 -11.12
C ASP A 358 -3.92 0.85 -11.47
N ALA A 359 -3.51 1.38 -12.63
CA ALA A 359 -3.95 2.72 -13.06
C ALA A 359 -5.43 2.74 -13.43
N TYR A 360 -5.93 1.72 -14.12
CA TYR A 360 -7.37 1.58 -14.38
C TYR A 360 -8.15 1.43 -13.08
N PHE A 361 -7.67 0.60 -12.14
CA PHE A 361 -8.33 0.39 -10.86
C PHE A 361 -8.48 1.71 -10.08
N ASN A 362 -7.37 2.44 -9.89
CA ASN A 362 -7.39 3.71 -9.14
C ASN A 362 -8.14 4.81 -9.89
N ARG A 363 -8.08 4.84 -11.23
CA ARG A 363 -8.90 5.76 -12.04
C ARG A 363 -10.39 5.48 -11.84
N GLY A 364 -10.79 4.21 -11.87
CA GLY A 364 -12.17 3.79 -11.59
C GLY A 364 -12.66 4.18 -10.19
N LEU A 365 -11.78 4.17 -9.19
CA LEU A 365 -12.10 4.66 -7.84
C LEU A 365 -12.20 6.20 -7.77
N THR A 366 -11.54 6.90 -8.69
CA THR A 366 -11.44 8.38 -8.68
C THR A 366 -12.62 9.03 -9.40
N HIS A 367 -13.27 8.33 -10.34
CA HIS A 367 -14.48 8.77 -11.02
C HIS A 367 -15.68 8.87 -10.08
#